data_1f0456d13094f33cb6fd55a4f3a75e83
#
_entry.id   1f0456d13094f33cb6fd55a4f3a75e83
#
_cell.length_a   1.000
_cell.length_b   1.000
_cell.length_c   1.000
_cell.angle_alpha   90.00
_cell.angle_beta   90.00
_cell.angle_gamma   90.00
#
_symmetry.space_group_name_H-M   'P 1'
#
loop_
_entity.id
_entity.type
_entity.pdbx_description
1 polymer ?
#
loop_
_entity_poly.entity_id
_entity_poly.type
_entity_poly.pdbx_seq_one_letter_code
_entity_poly.pdbx_strand_id
1 'polypeptide(L)'
;MRLAVAVSNRSRLGFAACLILLTTLLAASCRRQGASVPAQQADIAFPDGTEHDFGMFRTQDTLVHYFVYKNTGTVPLVIQKVETSCGCTRATFSKKPLAPGGTDSIRVTYDGNGFSQGTFIKGCDVYSNTDTVYHLRIRGYYLPN
;
A
#
# COMPACT_ATOMS: atom_id res chain seq x y z
N MET A 1 -21.50 78.08 43.50
CA MET A 1 -21.01 76.87 44.19
C MET A 1 -21.24 75.67 43.26
N ARG A 2 -20.21 75.25 42.50
CA ARG A 2 -20.29 74.15 41.51
C ARG A 2 -19.58 72.91 42.09
N LEU A 3 -20.32 71.87 42.39
CA LEU A 3 -19.77 70.60 42.75
C LEU A 3 -19.36 69.86 41.49
N ALA A 4 -18.06 69.58 41.34
CA ALA A 4 -17.53 68.72 40.30
C ALA A 4 -17.57 67.24 40.81
N VAL A 5 -18.39 66.42 40.18
CA VAL A 5 -18.40 64.98 40.40
C VAL A 5 -17.26 64.35 39.60
N ALA A 6 -16.23 63.91 40.27
CA ALA A 6 -15.16 63.09 39.69
C ALA A 6 -15.64 61.66 39.47
N VAL A 7 -15.98 61.31 38.25
CA VAL A 7 -16.30 59.95 37.85
C VAL A 7 -15.03 59.14 37.77
N SER A 8 -14.88 58.20 38.69
CA SER A 8 -13.71 57.31 38.78
C SER A 8 -13.52 56.45 37.55
N ASN A 9 -12.42 56.68 36.82
CA ASN A 9 -12.07 55.92 35.61
C ASN A 9 -11.54 54.49 35.87
N ARG A 10 -11.65 54.01 37.10
CA ARG A 10 -11.16 52.66 37.47
C ARG A 10 -12.01 51.48 37.01
N SER A 11 -13.30 51.71 36.75
CA SER A 11 -14.21 50.60 36.34
C SER A 11 -14.08 50.25 34.85
N ARG A 12 -13.64 51.20 34.00
CA ARG A 12 -13.52 50.99 32.56
C ARG A 12 -12.30 50.16 32.16
N LEU A 13 -11.20 50.20 32.92
CA LEU A 13 -9.98 49.41 32.69
C LEU A 13 -10.21 47.91 33.01
N GLY A 14 -11.02 47.59 34.04
CA GLY A 14 -11.32 46.20 34.43
C GLY A 14 -12.16 45.45 33.41
N PHE A 15 -13.12 46.14 32.79
CA PHE A 15 -13.97 45.53 31.76
C PHE A 15 -13.22 45.25 30.45
N ALA A 16 -12.31 46.15 30.04
CA ALA A 16 -11.52 45.98 28.84
C ALA A 16 -10.50 44.84 28.99
N ALA A 17 -9.86 44.70 30.17
CA ALA A 17 -8.95 43.58 30.44
C ALA A 17 -9.65 42.22 30.48
N CYS A 18 -10.87 42.15 31.01
CA CYS A 18 -11.64 40.90 31.06
C CYS A 18 -12.12 40.45 29.68
N LEU A 19 -12.51 41.40 28.80
CA LEU A 19 -12.91 41.11 27.42
C LEU A 19 -11.74 40.58 26.55
N ILE A 20 -10.54 41.15 26.74
CA ILE A 20 -9.35 40.70 26.02
C ILE A 20 -8.92 39.29 26.47
N LEU A 21 -8.99 39.00 27.78
CA LEU A 21 -8.70 37.65 28.28
C LEU A 21 -9.72 36.61 27.82
N LEU A 22 -11.00 36.96 27.70
CA LEU A 22 -12.05 36.06 27.21
C LEU A 22 -11.89 35.76 25.71
N THR A 23 -11.47 36.72 24.90
CA THR A 23 -11.25 36.52 23.46
C THR A 23 -10.01 35.69 23.17
N THR A 24 -8.96 35.79 23.99
CA THR A 24 -7.74 34.96 23.84
C THR A 24 -7.99 33.48 24.23
N LEU A 25 -8.87 33.23 25.21
CA LEU A 25 -9.25 31.84 25.55
C LEU A 25 -10.09 31.15 24.47
N LEU A 26 -10.96 31.89 23.77
CA LEU A 26 -11.75 31.34 22.67
C LEU A 26 -10.90 31.01 21.43
N ALA A 27 -9.83 31.77 21.19
CA ALA A 27 -8.93 31.51 20.05
C ALA A 27 -8.04 30.24 20.24
N ALA A 28 -7.81 29.81 21.48
CA ALA A 28 -7.02 28.62 21.78
C ALA A 28 -7.78 27.28 21.54
N SER A 29 -9.11 27.32 21.44
CA SER A 29 -9.95 26.11 21.34
C SER A 29 -10.12 25.56 19.92
N CYS A 30 -9.62 26.25 18.88
CA CYS A 30 -9.78 25.84 17.48
C CYS A 30 -8.58 25.10 16.87
N ARG A 31 -7.60 24.65 17.65
CA ARG A 31 -6.63 23.66 17.17
C ARG A 31 -7.22 22.26 17.36
N ARG A 32 -8.29 21.95 16.62
CA ARG A 32 -8.56 20.56 16.25
C ARG A 32 -7.41 20.12 15.37
N GLN A 33 -6.42 19.47 15.95
CA GLN A 33 -5.54 18.58 15.23
C GLN A 33 -6.47 17.59 14.53
N GLY A 34 -6.67 17.76 13.22
CA GLY A 34 -7.28 16.73 12.41
C GLY A 34 -6.42 15.49 12.57
N ALA A 35 -6.82 14.57 13.42
CA ALA A 35 -6.30 13.22 13.39
C ALA A 35 -6.57 12.75 11.96
N SER A 36 -5.54 12.67 11.13
CA SER A 36 -5.61 12.06 9.83
C SER A 36 -6.03 10.62 10.09
N VAL A 37 -7.30 10.31 9.83
CA VAL A 37 -7.76 8.92 9.79
C VAL A 37 -6.83 8.25 8.78
N PRO A 38 -6.06 7.22 9.17
CA PRO A 38 -5.20 6.53 8.22
C PRO A 38 -6.08 6.08 7.07
N ALA A 39 -5.69 6.41 5.85
CA ALA A 39 -6.44 6.03 4.65
C ALA A 39 -6.65 4.51 4.70
N GLN A 40 -7.90 4.08 4.65
CA GLN A 40 -8.24 2.66 4.59
C GLN A 40 -7.84 2.17 3.19
N GLN A 41 -6.69 1.53 3.08
CA GLN A 41 -6.12 1.09 1.82
C GLN A 41 -5.63 -0.35 1.94
N ALA A 42 -5.85 -1.12 0.85
CA ALA A 42 -5.20 -2.40 0.67
C ALA A 42 -3.74 -2.17 0.27
N ASP A 43 -2.85 -3.04 0.67
CA ASP A 43 -1.45 -3.02 0.28
C ASP A 43 -0.87 -4.43 0.24
N ILE A 44 0.17 -4.64 -0.60
CA ILE A 44 0.79 -5.95 -0.81
C ILE A 44 2.27 -5.90 -0.47
N ALA A 45 2.71 -6.84 0.36
CA ALA A 45 4.12 -7.17 0.50
C ALA A 45 4.39 -8.58 -0.04
N PHE A 46 5.55 -8.75 -0.67
CA PHE A 46 6.09 -10.05 -1.08
C PHE A 46 7.29 -10.37 -0.19
N PRO A 47 7.12 -11.15 0.91
CA PRO A 47 8.18 -11.41 1.89
C PRO A 47 9.41 -12.09 1.28
N ASP A 48 9.20 -12.97 0.31
CA ASP A 48 10.25 -13.73 -0.38
C ASP A 48 10.74 -13.04 -1.66
N GLY A 49 10.31 -11.79 -1.88
CA GLY A 49 10.64 -11.01 -3.07
C GLY A 49 9.70 -11.27 -4.24
N THR A 50 9.95 -10.51 -5.32
CA THR A 50 9.15 -10.53 -6.56
C THR A 50 9.88 -11.20 -7.72
N GLU A 51 11.06 -11.78 -7.49
CA GLU A 51 11.85 -12.48 -8.50
C GLU A 51 12.20 -13.89 -8.02
N HIS A 52 12.17 -14.85 -8.95
CA HIS A 52 12.60 -16.21 -8.71
C HIS A 52 13.51 -16.70 -9.83
N ASP A 53 14.66 -17.30 -9.43
CA ASP A 53 15.63 -17.90 -10.34
C ASP A 53 15.58 -19.42 -10.21
N PHE A 54 15.17 -20.11 -11.27
CA PHE A 54 15.18 -21.57 -11.33
C PHE A 54 16.60 -22.15 -11.49
N GLY A 55 17.61 -21.28 -11.69
CA GLY A 55 18.95 -21.71 -11.95
C GLY A 55 19.12 -22.38 -13.31
N MET A 56 20.10 -23.29 -13.40
CA MET A 56 20.34 -24.09 -14.59
C MET A 56 19.55 -25.41 -14.52
N PHE A 57 18.82 -25.74 -15.58
CA PHE A 57 18.05 -26.97 -15.66
C PHE A 57 18.19 -27.64 -17.05
N ARG A 58 17.93 -28.94 -17.10
CA ARG A 58 18.11 -29.79 -18.31
C ARG A 58 16.84 -30.49 -18.75
N THR A 59 15.83 -30.53 -17.90
CA THR A 59 14.53 -31.14 -18.19
C THR A 59 13.62 -30.13 -18.88
N GLN A 60 12.71 -30.67 -19.75
CA GLN A 60 11.66 -29.85 -20.38
C GLN A 60 10.36 -29.89 -19.56
N ASP A 61 10.47 -30.11 -18.24
CA ASP A 61 9.33 -30.15 -17.35
C ASP A 61 8.78 -28.72 -17.12
N THR A 62 7.51 -28.66 -16.78
CA THR A 62 6.89 -27.41 -16.36
C THR A 62 7.53 -26.88 -15.08
N LEU A 63 8.11 -25.70 -15.14
CA LEU A 63 8.64 -25.01 -13.96
C LEU A 63 7.51 -24.34 -13.21
N VAL A 64 7.52 -24.44 -11.87
CA VAL A 64 6.46 -23.91 -10.99
C VAL A 64 7.09 -23.13 -9.85
N HIS A 65 6.58 -21.93 -9.61
CA HIS A 65 6.94 -21.14 -8.42
C HIS A 65 5.70 -20.51 -7.81
N TYR A 66 5.70 -20.33 -6.49
CA TYR A 66 4.65 -19.68 -5.71
C TYR A 66 5.19 -18.38 -5.13
N PHE A 67 4.72 -17.25 -5.66
CA PHE A 67 5.00 -15.95 -5.06
C PHE A 67 4.03 -15.75 -3.90
N VAL A 68 4.54 -15.92 -2.69
CA VAL A 68 3.79 -15.66 -1.45
C VAL A 68 3.60 -14.15 -1.30
N TYR A 69 2.38 -13.71 -1.00
CA TYR A 69 2.08 -12.31 -0.71
C TYR A 69 1.26 -12.18 0.56
N LYS A 70 1.39 -11.02 1.21
CA LYS A 70 0.70 -10.66 2.44
C LYS A 70 -0.05 -9.36 2.23
N ASN A 71 -1.29 -9.28 2.73
CA ASN A 71 -2.00 -8.01 2.83
C ASN A 71 -1.43 -7.21 4.01
N THR A 72 -0.68 -6.16 3.73
CA THR A 72 -0.12 -5.22 4.73
C THR A 72 -1.00 -4.00 4.95
N GLY A 73 -2.08 -3.88 4.17
CA GLY A 73 -3.06 -2.81 4.30
C GLY A 73 -4.05 -3.00 5.46
N THR A 74 -5.00 -2.08 5.53
CA THR A 74 -6.01 -2.02 6.59
C THR A 74 -7.39 -2.50 6.15
N VAL A 75 -7.58 -2.76 4.84
CA VAL A 75 -8.82 -3.29 4.25
C VAL A 75 -8.55 -4.58 3.49
N PRO A 76 -9.59 -5.38 3.18
CA PRO A 76 -9.43 -6.60 2.39
C PRO A 76 -8.77 -6.33 1.04
N LEU A 77 -7.76 -7.15 0.71
CA LEU A 77 -7.04 -7.14 -0.55
C LEU A 77 -7.70 -8.11 -1.53
N VAL A 78 -7.89 -7.69 -2.78
CA VAL A 78 -8.41 -8.52 -3.86
C VAL A 78 -7.47 -8.46 -5.06
N ILE A 79 -6.90 -9.60 -5.47
CA ILE A 79 -6.20 -9.71 -6.75
C ILE A 79 -7.26 -9.77 -7.86
N GLN A 80 -7.26 -8.79 -8.73
CA GLN A 80 -8.24 -8.66 -9.81
C GLN A 80 -7.81 -9.43 -11.06
N LYS A 81 -6.52 -9.29 -11.43
CA LYS A 81 -5.95 -9.85 -12.65
C LYS A 81 -4.45 -10.07 -12.49
N VAL A 82 -3.93 -11.10 -13.15
CA VAL A 82 -2.48 -11.27 -13.37
C VAL A 82 -2.26 -11.46 -14.87
N GLU A 83 -1.51 -10.56 -15.48
CA GLU A 83 -1.11 -10.64 -16.89
C GLU A 83 0.27 -11.24 -17.02
N THR A 84 0.45 -12.15 -17.96
CA THR A 84 1.75 -12.78 -18.25
C THR A 84 2.33 -12.23 -19.52
N SER A 85 3.66 -12.13 -19.58
CA SER A 85 4.38 -11.58 -20.74
C SER A 85 4.38 -12.47 -21.98
N CYS A 86 3.97 -13.75 -21.85
CA CYS A 86 3.87 -14.69 -22.97
C CYS A 86 2.82 -15.77 -22.70
N GLY A 87 2.35 -16.44 -23.75
CA GLY A 87 1.48 -17.62 -23.65
C GLY A 87 2.14 -18.87 -23.04
N CYS A 88 3.47 -18.85 -22.91
CA CYS A 88 4.28 -19.90 -22.28
C CYS A 88 4.31 -19.80 -20.73
N THR A 89 3.72 -18.75 -20.16
CA THR A 89 3.64 -18.52 -18.73
C THR A 89 2.17 -18.41 -18.34
N ARG A 90 1.78 -19.04 -17.23
CA ARG A 90 0.42 -18.99 -16.69
C ARG A 90 0.48 -18.63 -15.22
N ALA A 91 -0.48 -17.80 -14.77
CA ALA A 91 -0.65 -17.46 -13.37
C ALA A 91 -2.00 -17.97 -12.87
N THR A 92 -2.00 -18.55 -11.66
CA THR A 92 -3.20 -18.97 -10.95
C THR A 92 -3.19 -18.35 -9.56
N PHE A 93 -4.30 -17.73 -9.17
CA PHE A 93 -4.43 -16.99 -7.92
C PHE A 93 -5.87 -17.02 -7.41
N SER A 94 -6.05 -16.70 -6.13
CA SER A 94 -7.37 -16.55 -5.51
C SER A 94 -7.97 -15.18 -5.84
N LYS A 95 -9.25 -15.16 -6.20
CA LYS A 95 -10.04 -13.91 -6.31
C LYS A 95 -10.81 -13.58 -5.03
N LYS A 96 -10.67 -14.42 -3.98
CA LYS A 96 -11.31 -14.16 -2.70
C LYS A 96 -10.64 -13.00 -1.98
N PRO A 97 -11.41 -12.12 -1.32
CA PRO A 97 -10.83 -11.06 -0.49
C PRO A 97 -9.93 -11.65 0.61
N LEU A 98 -8.69 -11.17 0.70
CA LEU A 98 -7.72 -11.53 1.72
C LEU A 98 -7.76 -10.49 2.83
N ALA A 99 -8.09 -10.91 4.06
CA ALA A 99 -8.17 -10.01 5.21
C ALA A 99 -6.82 -9.33 5.51
N PRO A 100 -6.82 -8.16 6.17
CA PRO A 100 -5.60 -7.53 6.68
C PRO A 100 -4.74 -8.51 7.48
N GLY A 101 -3.43 -8.53 7.19
CA GLY A 101 -2.47 -9.45 7.79
C GLY A 101 -2.50 -10.87 7.23
N GLY A 102 -3.49 -11.23 6.40
CA GLY A 102 -3.60 -12.53 5.73
C GLY A 102 -2.49 -12.75 4.70
N THR A 103 -2.24 -14.02 4.38
CA THR A 103 -1.23 -14.47 3.41
C THR A 103 -1.86 -15.41 2.41
N ASP A 104 -1.48 -15.31 1.13
CA ASP A 104 -1.87 -16.20 0.05
C ASP A 104 -0.72 -16.25 -0.98
N SER A 105 -0.89 -16.94 -2.11
CA SER A 105 0.14 -17.07 -3.13
C SER A 105 -0.39 -16.96 -4.55
N ILE A 106 0.45 -16.46 -5.44
CA ILE A 106 0.27 -16.50 -6.88
C ILE A 106 1.16 -17.62 -7.43
N ARG A 107 0.54 -18.67 -7.96
CA ARG A 107 1.24 -19.78 -8.59
C ARG A 107 1.56 -19.41 -10.04
N VAL A 108 2.82 -19.32 -10.36
CA VAL A 108 3.31 -19.08 -11.73
C VAL A 108 3.88 -20.36 -12.28
N THR A 109 3.45 -20.73 -13.49
CA THR A 109 3.97 -21.87 -14.25
C THR A 109 4.56 -21.43 -15.56
N TYR A 110 5.68 -22.02 -15.93
CA TYR A 110 6.34 -21.86 -17.22
C TYR A 110 6.44 -23.22 -17.86
N ASP A 111 5.73 -23.44 -18.98
CA ASP A 111 5.59 -24.76 -19.62
C ASP A 111 6.71 -25.04 -20.62
N GLY A 112 7.59 -24.08 -20.84
CA GLY A 112 8.77 -24.28 -21.67
C GLY A 112 8.51 -24.59 -23.13
N ASN A 113 7.28 -24.46 -23.60
CA ASN A 113 6.97 -24.65 -25.02
C ASN A 113 7.85 -23.73 -25.89
N GLY A 114 8.83 -24.31 -26.57
CA GLY A 114 9.82 -23.56 -27.32
C GLY A 114 11.10 -23.24 -26.55
N PHE A 115 11.49 -24.03 -25.53
CA PHE A 115 12.82 -23.90 -24.94
C PHE A 115 13.91 -23.96 -26.00
N SER A 116 14.51 -22.82 -26.26
CA SER A 116 15.82 -22.76 -26.89
C SER A 116 16.87 -22.76 -25.79
N GLN A 117 18.01 -23.42 -26.03
CA GLN A 117 19.16 -23.31 -25.14
C GLN A 117 19.42 -21.83 -24.80
N GLY A 118 19.61 -21.53 -23.52
CA GLY A 118 19.94 -20.20 -23.06
C GLY A 118 19.07 -19.69 -21.91
N THR A 119 19.24 -18.42 -21.62
CA THR A 119 18.52 -17.72 -20.55
C THR A 119 17.11 -17.35 -20.99
N PHE A 120 16.14 -17.57 -20.12
CA PHE A 120 14.82 -16.96 -20.23
C PHE A 120 14.55 -16.01 -19.08
N ILE A 121 13.74 -14.99 -19.34
CA ILE A 121 13.18 -14.08 -18.34
C ILE A 121 11.72 -13.86 -18.72
N LYS A 122 10.80 -14.11 -17.79
CA LYS A 122 9.36 -13.92 -17.99
C LYS A 122 8.78 -13.09 -16.85
N GLY A 123 7.87 -12.18 -17.19
CA GLY A 123 7.20 -11.29 -16.26
C GLY A 123 5.72 -11.63 -16.08
N CYS A 124 5.19 -11.27 -14.91
CA CYS A 124 3.75 -11.26 -14.62
C CYS A 124 3.41 -9.96 -13.91
N ASP A 125 2.40 -9.24 -14.41
CA ASP A 125 1.91 -8.00 -13.83
C ASP A 125 0.66 -8.28 -13.00
N VAL A 126 0.72 -7.96 -11.71
CA VAL A 126 -0.33 -8.21 -10.72
C VAL A 126 -1.13 -6.94 -10.50
N TYR A 127 -2.42 -7.00 -10.81
CA TYR A 127 -3.40 -5.95 -10.60
C TYR A 127 -4.31 -6.31 -9.45
N SER A 128 -4.50 -5.39 -8.54
CA SER A 128 -5.32 -5.55 -7.33
C SER A 128 -6.15 -4.30 -7.07
N ASN A 129 -6.86 -4.26 -5.95
CA ASN A 129 -7.50 -3.05 -5.45
C ASN A 129 -6.54 -2.11 -4.72
N THR A 130 -5.24 -2.21 -4.99
CA THR A 130 -4.23 -1.21 -4.61
C THR A 130 -4.00 -0.24 -5.77
N ASP A 131 -3.36 0.90 -5.50
CA ASP A 131 -2.99 1.88 -6.55
C ASP A 131 -1.70 1.49 -7.31
N THR A 132 -1.10 0.36 -6.95
CA THR A 132 0.19 -0.10 -7.48
C THR A 132 0.03 -1.38 -8.29
N VAL A 133 0.69 -1.45 -9.45
CA VAL A 133 0.90 -2.70 -10.20
C VAL A 133 2.21 -3.32 -9.75
N TYR A 134 2.16 -4.59 -9.32
CA TYR A 134 3.35 -5.32 -8.87
C TYR A 134 3.87 -6.21 -10.00
N HIS A 135 5.18 -6.17 -10.22
CA HIS A 135 5.85 -6.92 -11.28
C HIS A 135 6.57 -8.12 -10.68
N LEU A 136 6.09 -9.33 -11.00
CA LEU A 136 6.73 -10.58 -10.64
C LEU A 136 7.60 -11.04 -11.82
N ARG A 137 8.74 -11.66 -11.52
CA ARG A 137 9.68 -12.13 -12.53
C ARG A 137 10.18 -13.52 -12.21
N ILE A 138 10.21 -14.39 -13.22
CA ILE A 138 10.89 -15.67 -13.19
C ILE A 138 11.99 -15.69 -14.21
N ARG A 139 13.09 -16.36 -13.90
CA ARG A 139 14.22 -16.55 -14.81
C ARG A 139 14.88 -17.92 -14.63
N GLY A 140 15.69 -18.31 -15.58
CA GLY A 140 16.47 -19.52 -15.52
C GLY A 140 17.32 -19.70 -16.76
N TYR A 141 18.15 -20.74 -16.77
CA TYR A 141 18.99 -21.10 -17.92
C TYR A 141 18.71 -22.54 -18.33
N TYR A 142 18.21 -22.75 -19.53
CA TYR A 142 18.01 -24.08 -20.09
C TYR A 142 19.25 -24.57 -20.84
N LEU A 143 19.74 -25.74 -20.44
CA LEU A 143 20.85 -26.44 -21.09
C LEU A 143 20.38 -27.85 -21.47
N PRO A 144 20.04 -28.11 -22.74
CA PRO A 144 19.67 -29.45 -23.19
C PRO A 144 20.86 -30.42 -23.05
N ASN A 145 20.55 -31.72 -22.93
CA ASN A 145 21.56 -32.79 -22.92
C ASN A 145 22.23 -32.92 -24.27
#